data_eb0040a2e46c56669f3520cb418ea7ea
#
_entry.id   eb0040a2e46c56669f3520cb418ea7ea
#
_cell.length_a   1.000
_cell.length_b   1.000
_cell.length_c   1.000
_cell.angle_alpha   90.00
_cell.angle_beta   90.00
_cell.angle_gamma   90.00
#
_symmetry.space_group_name_H-M   'P 1'
#
loop_
_entity.id
_entity.type
_entity.pdbx_description
1 polymer ?
#
loop_
_entity_poly.entity_id
_entity_poly.type
_entity_poly.pdbx_seq_one_letter_code
_entity_poly.pdbx_strand_id
1 'polypeptide(L)'
;MLQQTFKQFIRFLLFGLSVAISSTALARDIGLEQRAASAARDVYNQAKSDAADNVQKVSTQEKRVADEQARLKQLQDNQTATNARLEKAKADLEAKEKALEQVWPERNK
;
A
#
# COMPACT_ATOMS: atom_id res chain seq x y z
N MET A 1 11.71 -3.14 -12.68
CA MET A 1 11.00 -2.72 -13.90
C MET A 1 9.96 -1.63 -13.63
N LEU A 2 9.18 -1.69 -12.57
CA LEU A 2 8.21 -0.65 -12.21
C LEU A 2 8.84 0.70 -11.80
N GLN A 3 10.07 0.72 -11.29
CA GLN A 3 10.76 1.96 -10.92
C GLN A 3 11.27 2.78 -12.12
N GLN A 4 11.59 2.14 -13.25
CA GLN A 4 12.05 2.85 -14.45
C GLN A 4 10.89 3.51 -15.20
N THR A 5 9.72 2.90 -15.22
CA THR A 5 8.51 3.47 -15.81
C THR A 5 8.02 4.68 -15.01
N PHE A 6 8.17 4.65 -13.69
CA PHE A 6 7.80 5.77 -12.83
C PHE A 6 8.72 6.99 -13.02
N LYS A 7 10.04 6.76 -13.18
CA LYS A 7 11.01 7.83 -13.48
C LYS A 7 10.79 8.47 -14.86
N GLN A 8 10.35 7.69 -15.85
CA GLN A 8 10.02 8.21 -17.16
C GLN A 8 8.71 9.02 -17.14
N PHE A 9 7.74 8.61 -16.34
CA PHE A 9 6.47 9.35 -16.21
C PHE A 9 6.68 10.72 -15.57
N ILE A 10 7.56 10.83 -14.58
CA ILE A 10 7.92 12.10 -13.94
C ILE A 10 8.69 13.01 -14.90
N ARG A 11 9.52 12.47 -15.78
CA ARG A 11 10.21 13.25 -16.82
C ARG A 11 9.25 13.81 -17.86
N PHE A 12 8.22 13.09 -18.23
CA PHE A 12 7.20 13.57 -19.17
C PHE A 12 6.31 14.66 -18.57
N LEU A 13 6.01 14.60 -17.29
CA LEU A 13 5.26 15.65 -16.58
C LEU A 13 6.05 16.96 -16.45
N LEU A 14 7.36 16.89 -16.33
CA LEU A 14 8.23 18.08 -16.28
C LEU A 14 8.43 18.72 -17.64
N PHE A 15 8.34 17.98 -18.74
CA PHE A 15 8.46 18.51 -20.11
C PHE A 15 7.18 19.18 -20.60
N GLY A 16 6.02 18.83 -20.07
CA GLY A 16 4.73 19.42 -20.43
C GLY A 16 4.53 20.84 -19.89
N LEU A 17 5.40 21.31 -18.99
CA LEU A 17 5.31 22.66 -18.39
C LEU A 17 6.16 23.72 -19.10
N SER A 18 6.96 23.34 -20.11
CA SER A 18 7.80 24.27 -20.86
C SER A 18 7.17 24.78 -22.15
N VAL A 19 5.85 24.67 -22.28
CA VAL A 19 5.15 25.16 -23.45
C VAL A 19 4.91 26.66 -23.35
N ALA A 20 5.67 27.36 -24.16
CA ALA A 20 5.34 28.60 -24.82
C ALA A 20 5.27 29.85 -23.96
N ILE A 21 6.45 30.39 -23.72
CA ILE A 21 6.56 31.85 -23.64
C ILE A 21 7.02 32.33 -25.03
N SER A 22 6.17 32.25 -26.00
CA SER A 22 6.31 33.01 -27.26
C SER A 22 5.13 33.94 -27.36
N SER A 23 5.18 35.04 -26.71
CA SER A 23 4.23 36.10 -26.87
C SER A 23 4.93 37.27 -27.53
N THR A 24 4.56 37.54 -28.73
CA THR A 24 4.86 38.77 -29.44
C THR A 24 4.27 39.94 -28.70
N ALA A 25 5.19 40.73 -28.13
CA ALA A 25 4.85 41.91 -27.36
C ALA A 25 4.50 43.06 -28.27
N LEU A 26 3.28 43.54 -28.15
CA LEU A 26 2.93 44.91 -28.49
C LEU A 26 1.93 45.38 -27.46
N ALA A 27 2.31 46.43 -26.69
CA ALA A 27 1.49 47.08 -25.68
C ALA A 27 0.87 46.16 -24.63
N ARG A 28 1.68 45.53 -23.79
CA ARG A 28 1.22 44.73 -22.68
C ARG A 28 0.69 45.58 -21.56
N ASP A 29 -0.55 45.39 -21.21
CA ASP A 29 -1.10 45.92 -19.99
C ASP A 29 -0.42 45.23 -18.81
N ILE A 30 0.35 45.98 -18.03
CA ILE A 30 1.03 45.51 -16.82
C ILE A 30 0.06 44.83 -15.86
N GLY A 31 -1.19 45.25 -15.83
CA GLY A 31 -2.26 44.64 -15.06
C GLY A 31 -2.58 43.22 -15.45
N LEU A 32 -2.56 42.89 -16.75
CA LEU A 32 -2.75 41.54 -17.23
C LEU A 32 -1.60 40.59 -16.86
N GLU A 33 -0.37 41.11 -16.97
CA GLU A 33 0.82 40.35 -16.56
C GLU A 33 0.86 40.06 -15.06
N GLN A 34 0.48 41.09 -14.26
CA GLN A 34 0.39 40.92 -12.82
C GLN A 34 -0.67 39.87 -12.41
N ARG A 35 -1.83 39.87 -13.09
CA ARG A 35 -2.88 38.89 -12.85
C ARG A 35 -2.43 37.48 -13.28
N ALA A 36 -1.77 37.38 -14.43
CA ALA A 36 -1.23 36.12 -14.91
C ALA A 36 -0.15 35.56 -13.95
N ALA A 37 0.75 36.43 -13.46
CA ALA A 37 1.76 36.04 -12.51
C ALA A 37 1.16 35.61 -11.17
N SER A 38 0.14 36.32 -10.69
CA SER A 38 -0.58 35.95 -9.48
C SER A 38 -1.27 34.61 -9.63
N ALA A 39 -2.00 34.40 -10.71
CA ALA A 39 -2.64 33.12 -11.01
C ALA A 39 -1.62 31.97 -11.10
N ALA A 40 -0.48 32.20 -11.74
CA ALA A 40 0.59 31.21 -11.83
C ALA A 40 1.18 30.86 -10.45
N ARG A 41 1.32 31.85 -9.56
CA ARG A 41 1.75 31.62 -8.18
C ARG A 41 0.74 30.79 -7.40
N ASP A 42 -0.53 31.07 -7.57
CA ASP A 42 -1.59 30.33 -6.89
C ASP A 42 -1.61 28.87 -7.35
N VAL A 43 -1.50 28.62 -8.65
CA VAL A 43 -1.38 27.28 -9.21
C VAL A 43 -0.13 26.56 -8.70
N TYR A 44 1.00 27.28 -8.66
CA TYR A 44 2.24 26.72 -8.14
C TYR A 44 2.12 26.34 -6.66
N ASN A 45 1.58 27.23 -5.85
CA ASN A 45 1.40 26.98 -4.42
C ASN A 45 0.42 25.82 -4.17
N GLN A 46 -0.65 25.75 -4.95
CA GLN A 46 -1.59 24.63 -4.87
C GLN A 46 -0.90 23.31 -5.26
N ALA A 47 -0.18 23.28 -6.37
CA ALA A 47 0.55 22.12 -6.83
C ALA A 47 1.61 21.67 -5.79
N LYS A 48 2.28 22.62 -5.16
CA LYS A 48 3.25 22.35 -4.09
C LYS A 48 2.58 21.73 -2.87
N SER A 49 1.43 22.25 -2.48
CA SER A 49 0.64 21.69 -1.38
C SER A 49 0.16 20.27 -1.70
N ASP A 50 -0.38 20.08 -2.90
CA ASP A 50 -0.87 18.77 -3.35
C ASP A 50 0.26 17.74 -3.43
N ALA A 51 1.44 18.16 -3.87
CA ALA A 51 2.63 17.30 -3.90
C ALA A 51 3.06 16.87 -2.49
N ALA A 52 3.05 17.80 -1.53
CA ALA A 52 3.36 17.49 -0.15
C ALA A 52 2.34 16.54 0.48
N ASP A 53 1.05 16.76 0.22
CA ASP A 53 -0.03 15.88 0.67
C ASP A 53 0.09 14.48 0.09
N ASN A 54 0.44 14.38 -1.17
CA ASN A 54 0.65 13.09 -1.83
C ASN A 54 1.84 12.32 -1.25
N VAL A 55 2.94 13.01 -0.96
CA VAL A 55 4.09 12.38 -0.27
C VAL A 55 3.66 11.81 1.08
N GLN A 56 2.88 12.56 1.83
CA GLN A 56 2.38 12.11 3.12
C GLN A 56 1.41 10.92 2.99
N LYS A 57 0.52 10.95 2.00
CA LYS A 57 -0.40 9.83 1.71
C LYS A 57 0.36 8.57 1.32
N VAL A 58 1.37 8.68 0.49
CA VAL A 58 2.24 7.55 0.10
C VAL A 58 2.94 6.97 1.32
N SER A 59 3.57 7.82 2.14
CA SER A 59 4.25 7.38 3.37
C SER A 59 3.28 6.67 4.33
N THR A 60 2.08 7.19 4.50
CA THR A 60 1.04 6.57 5.34
C THR A 60 0.64 5.21 4.79
N GLN A 61 0.48 5.12 3.48
CA GLN A 61 0.10 3.87 2.82
C GLN A 61 1.20 2.82 2.91
N GLU A 62 2.46 3.23 2.78
CA GLU A 62 3.62 2.33 2.96
C GLU A 62 3.65 1.73 4.36
N LYS A 63 3.38 2.54 5.39
CA LYS A 63 3.27 2.05 6.77
C LYS A 63 2.13 1.04 6.93
N ARG A 64 0.97 1.33 6.35
CA ARG A 64 -0.17 0.40 6.37
C ARG A 64 0.17 -0.94 5.71
N VAL A 65 0.83 -0.90 4.56
CA VAL A 65 1.27 -2.11 3.86
C VAL A 65 2.24 -2.91 4.72
N ALA A 66 3.22 -2.25 5.36
CA ALA A 66 4.15 -2.92 6.26
C ALA A 66 3.43 -3.56 7.46
N ASP A 67 2.49 -2.86 8.07
CA ASP A 67 1.69 -3.38 9.19
C ASP A 67 0.83 -4.58 8.77
N GLU A 68 0.20 -4.50 7.61
CA GLU A 68 -0.61 -5.62 7.08
C GLU A 68 0.24 -6.84 6.72
N GLN A 69 1.46 -6.64 6.21
CA GLN A 69 2.40 -7.72 5.95
C GLN A 69 2.83 -8.41 7.25
N ALA A 70 3.13 -7.64 8.29
CA ALA A 70 3.45 -8.18 9.61
C ALA A 70 2.27 -8.97 10.20
N ARG A 71 1.07 -8.43 10.06
CA ARG A 71 -0.16 -9.09 10.49
C ARG A 71 -0.42 -10.40 9.73
N LEU A 72 -0.23 -10.37 8.42
CA LEU A 72 -0.36 -11.57 7.59
C LEU A 72 0.59 -12.67 8.04
N LYS A 73 1.84 -12.34 8.29
CA LYS A 73 2.82 -13.28 8.80
C LYS A 73 2.40 -13.88 10.14
N GLN A 74 1.90 -13.04 11.05
CA GLN A 74 1.40 -13.50 12.34
C GLN A 74 0.22 -14.47 12.20
N LEU A 75 -0.71 -14.17 11.29
CA LEU A 75 -1.84 -15.05 11.01
C LEU A 75 -1.41 -16.38 10.40
N GLN A 76 -0.42 -16.35 9.51
CA GLN A 76 0.16 -17.56 8.93
C GLN A 76 0.84 -18.43 9.99
N ASP A 77 1.60 -17.82 10.90
CA ASP A 77 2.23 -18.52 12.00
C ASP A 77 1.19 -19.13 12.95
N ASN A 78 0.14 -18.39 13.26
CA ASN A 78 -0.98 -18.88 14.06
C ASN A 78 -1.71 -20.03 13.37
N GLN A 79 -1.93 -19.96 12.07
CA GLN A 79 -2.53 -21.03 11.29
C GLN A 79 -1.68 -22.31 11.35
N THR A 80 -0.37 -22.17 11.17
CA THR A 80 0.57 -23.29 11.27
C THR A 80 0.52 -23.92 12.69
N ALA A 81 0.54 -23.11 13.73
CA ALA A 81 0.43 -23.59 15.10
C ALA A 81 -0.91 -24.27 15.40
N THR A 82 -2.00 -23.72 14.89
CA THR A 82 -3.34 -24.30 15.05
C THR A 82 -3.47 -25.62 14.32
N ASN A 83 -2.95 -25.71 13.09
CA ASN A 83 -2.93 -26.97 12.33
C ASN A 83 -2.10 -28.05 13.04
N ALA A 84 -0.96 -27.69 13.62
CA ALA A 84 -0.16 -28.62 14.41
C ALA A 84 -0.92 -29.14 15.65
N ARG A 85 -1.66 -28.26 16.35
CA ARG A 85 -2.52 -28.66 17.46
C ARG A 85 -3.65 -29.60 17.00
N LEU A 86 -4.25 -29.31 15.86
CA LEU A 86 -5.32 -30.13 15.31
C LEU A 86 -4.82 -31.53 15.00
N GLU A 87 -3.68 -31.65 14.33
CA GLU A 87 -3.08 -32.94 14.02
C GLU A 87 -2.72 -33.72 15.28
N LYS A 88 -2.17 -33.07 16.27
CA LYS A 88 -1.85 -33.68 17.57
C LYS A 88 -3.12 -34.15 18.30
N ALA A 89 -4.14 -33.32 18.36
CA ALA A 89 -5.42 -33.67 18.98
C ALA A 89 -6.10 -34.84 18.25
N LYS A 90 -6.03 -34.86 16.94
CA LYS A 90 -6.53 -35.96 16.13
C LYS A 90 -5.80 -37.27 16.41
N ALA A 91 -4.47 -37.23 16.48
CA ALA A 91 -3.67 -38.42 16.83
C ALA A 91 -3.97 -38.90 18.25
N ASP A 92 -4.11 -38.01 19.21
CA ASP A 92 -4.48 -38.35 20.58
C ASP A 92 -5.87 -38.96 20.67
N LEU A 93 -6.83 -38.44 19.91
CA LEU A 93 -8.19 -38.98 19.84
C LEU A 93 -8.17 -40.41 19.29
N GLU A 94 -7.50 -40.62 18.16
CA GLU A 94 -7.39 -41.93 17.53
C GLU A 94 -6.73 -42.96 18.48
N ALA A 95 -5.67 -42.56 19.20
CA ALA A 95 -5.02 -43.42 20.17
C ALA A 95 -5.93 -43.80 21.32
N LYS A 96 -6.71 -42.85 21.84
CA LYS A 96 -7.65 -43.08 22.94
C LYS A 96 -8.86 -43.92 22.49
N GLU A 97 -9.35 -43.72 21.28
CA GLU A 97 -10.42 -44.54 20.70
C GLU A 97 -9.98 -45.97 20.53
N LYS A 98 -8.77 -46.22 20.02
CA LYS A 98 -8.19 -47.54 19.94
C LYS A 98 -8.03 -48.25 21.29
N ALA A 99 -7.53 -47.49 22.29
CA ALA A 99 -7.41 -47.97 23.64
C ALA A 99 -8.77 -48.34 24.24
N LEU A 100 -9.79 -47.54 23.98
CA LEU A 100 -11.16 -47.81 24.40
C LEU A 100 -11.72 -49.07 23.73
N GLU A 101 -11.52 -49.23 22.45
CA GLU A 101 -11.95 -50.42 21.69
C GLU A 101 -11.31 -51.69 22.20
N GLN A 102 -10.05 -51.62 22.66
CA GLN A 102 -9.36 -52.79 23.22
C GLN A 102 -9.92 -53.17 24.59
N VAL A 103 -10.30 -52.20 25.42
CA VAL A 103 -10.82 -52.44 26.76
C VAL A 103 -12.31 -52.82 26.78
N TRP A 104 -13.09 -52.27 25.84
CA TRP A 104 -14.54 -52.43 25.79
C TRP A 104 -14.97 -53.91 25.67
N PRO A 105 -14.38 -54.74 24.80
CA PRO A 105 -14.74 -56.16 24.75
C PRO A 105 -14.45 -56.95 26.01
N GLU A 106 -13.40 -56.57 26.73
CA GLU A 106 -13.05 -57.21 28.01
C GLU A 106 -14.04 -56.89 29.14
N ARG A 107 -14.67 -55.73 29.09
CA ARG A 107 -15.66 -55.25 30.07
C ARG A 107 -17.02 -55.97 29.92
N ASN A 108 -17.32 -56.44 28.74
CA ASN A 108 -18.57 -57.11 28.41
C ASN A 108 -18.48 -58.64 28.48
N LYS A 109 -17.34 -59.15 28.88
CA LYS A 109 -17.16 -60.54 29.23
C LYS A 109 -17.49 -60.74 30.72
#